data_834b68cef3dbc34bf5be57c26337d543
#
_entry.id   834b68cef3dbc34bf5be57c26337d543
#
_cell.length_a   1.000
_cell.length_b   1.000
_cell.length_c   1.000
_cell.angle_alpha   90.00
_cell.angle_beta   90.00
_cell.angle_gamma   90.00
#
_symmetry.space_group_name_H-M   'P 1'
#
loop_
_entity.id
_entity.type
_entity.pdbx_description
1 polymer ?
#
loop_
_entity_poly.entity_id
_entity_poly.type
_entity_poly.pdbx_seq_one_letter_code
_entity_poly.pdbx_strand_id
1 'polypeptide(L)'
;MKKLFGAVIALIAFGAFGAFVVTQARHIGLNQGYQPDQPIAFSHAKHAGDLKIDCKYCHFGTENSRHAGIPPTELCLNCHSKVKTNSPEIKKIQKAVDSGEN
;
A
#
# COMPACT_ATOMS: atom_id res chain seq x y z
N MET A 1 21.79 5.18 48.73
CA MET A 1 21.97 5.88 47.46
C MET A 1 22.21 4.94 46.27
N LYS A 2 23.20 4.03 46.32
CA LYS A 2 23.52 3.11 45.19
C LYS A 2 22.35 2.21 44.74
N LYS A 3 21.57 1.66 45.71
CA LYS A 3 20.42 0.80 45.39
C LYS A 3 19.28 1.57 44.69
N LEU A 4 19.00 2.80 45.12
CA LEU A 4 18.01 3.66 44.48
C LEU A 4 18.41 4.04 43.05
N PHE A 5 19.67 4.39 42.84
CA PHE A 5 20.24 4.70 41.54
C PHE A 5 20.15 3.49 40.59
N GLY A 6 20.46 2.27 41.06
CA GLY A 6 20.29 1.04 40.28
C GLY A 6 18.85 0.76 39.91
N ALA A 7 17.91 0.97 40.83
CA ALA A 7 16.49 0.79 40.55
C ALA A 7 15.96 1.79 39.48
N VAL A 8 16.39 3.04 39.53
CA VAL A 8 16.00 4.04 38.53
C VAL A 8 16.52 3.68 37.14
N ILE A 9 17.79 3.24 37.05
CA ILE A 9 18.36 2.79 35.76
C ILE A 9 17.58 1.58 35.21
N ALA A 10 17.26 0.61 36.08
CA ALA A 10 16.50 -0.57 35.67
C ALA A 10 15.09 -0.21 35.14
N LEU A 11 14.39 0.74 35.78
CA LEU A 11 13.10 1.23 35.32
C LEU A 11 13.19 1.94 33.96
N ILE A 12 14.21 2.79 33.76
CA ILE A 12 14.44 3.46 32.50
C ILE A 12 14.74 2.45 31.39
N ALA A 13 15.61 1.49 31.65
CA ALA A 13 15.97 0.44 30.69
C ALA A 13 14.75 -0.41 30.33
N PHE A 14 13.91 -0.78 31.30
CA PHE A 14 12.69 -1.53 31.07
C PHE A 14 11.68 -0.73 30.25
N GLY A 15 11.50 0.56 30.56
CA GLY A 15 10.64 1.46 29.77
C GLY A 15 11.13 1.63 28.34
N ALA A 16 12.43 1.83 28.13
CA ALA A 16 13.04 1.95 26.80
C ALA A 16 12.89 0.64 25.98
N PHE A 17 13.09 -0.50 26.63
CA PHE A 17 12.88 -1.80 26.00
C PHE A 17 11.42 -2.02 25.60
N GLY A 18 10.49 -1.69 26.49
CA GLY A 18 9.04 -1.77 26.20
C GLY A 18 8.65 -0.88 25.01
N ALA A 19 9.13 0.36 25.00
CA ALA A 19 8.91 1.28 23.88
C ALA A 19 9.50 0.74 22.56
N PHE A 20 10.69 0.18 22.59
CA PHE A 20 11.32 -0.47 21.44
C PHE A 20 10.46 -1.63 20.92
N VAL A 21 10.03 -2.54 21.81
CA VAL A 21 9.19 -3.69 21.42
C VAL A 21 7.88 -3.22 20.77
N VAL A 22 7.22 -2.23 21.36
CA VAL A 22 5.97 -1.68 20.81
C VAL A 22 6.18 -1.04 19.44
N THR A 23 7.28 -0.31 19.25
CA THR A 23 7.58 0.29 17.93
C THR A 23 7.83 -0.79 16.89
N GLN A 24 8.59 -1.84 17.19
CA GLN A 24 8.83 -2.94 16.27
C GLN A 24 7.53 -3.70 15.95
N ALA A 25 6.70 -3.97 16.97
CA ALA A 25 5.43 -4.65 16.77
C ALA A 25 4.48 -3.89 15.83
N ARG A 26 4.50 -2.55 15.85
CA ARG A 26 3.69 -1.72 14.94
C ARG A 26 4.12 -1.83 13.48
N HIS A 27 5.35 -2.23 13.20
CA HIS A 27 5.84 -2.42 11.83
C HIS A 27 5.50 -3.79 11.24
N ILE A 28 5.07 -4.74 12.06
CA ILE A 28 4.69 -6.08 11.60
C ILE A 28 3.48 -5.98 10.67
N GLY A 29 3.63 -6.46 9.44
CA GLY A 29 2.58 -6.49 8.42
C GLY A 29 2.31 -5.15 7.73
N LEU A 30 3.13 -4.11 7.97
CA LEU A 30 3.00 -2.83 7.26
C LEU A 30 3.81 -2.79 5.95
N ASN A 31 4.74 -3.73 5.76
CA ASN A 31 5.61 -3.84 4.58
C ASN A 31 6.21 -2.48 4.14
N GLN A 32 6.65 -1.66 5.11
CA GLN A 32 7.23 -0.35 4.82
C GLN A 32 8.44 -0.48 3.91
N GLY A 33 8.47 0.33 2.85
CA GLY A 33 9.54 0.30 1.85
C GLY A 33 9.42 -0.84 0.82
N TYR A 34 8.40 -1.70 0.93
CA TYR A 34 8.11 -2.67 -0.12
C TYR A 34 7.53 -1.96 -1.35
N GLN A 35 8.31 -1.89 -2.40
CA GLN A 35 7.96 -1.23 -3.66
C GLN A 35 8.40 -2.12 -4.82
N PRO A 36 7.65 -3.19 -5.12
CA PRO A 36 7.97 -4.05 -6.25
C PRO A 36 7.76 -3.33 -7.59
N ASP A 37 8.49 -3.76 -8.60
CA ASP A 37 8.23 -3.33 -9.97
C ASP A 37 6.83 -3.74 -10.40
N GLN A 38 6.10 -2.77 -10.95
CA GLN A 38 4.75 -3.01 -11.41
C GLN A 38 4.77 -3.53 -12.86
N PRO A 39 3.99 -4.57 -13.20
CA PRO A 39 3.90 -5.07 -14.57
C PRO A 39 3.28 -4.03 -15.53
N ILE A 40 2.49 -3.10 -14.97
CA ILE A 40 1.86 -1.97 -15.66
C ILE A 40 2.38 -0.67 -15.06
N ALA A 41 2.88 0.24 -15.90
CA ALA A 41 3.35 1.56 -15.47
C ALA A 41 2.16 2.47 -15.09
N PHE A 42 1.55 2.21 -13.93
CA PHE A 42 0.41 2.97 -13.42
C PHE A 42 0.86 4.23 -12.68
N SER A 43 0.22 5.36 -12.96
CA SER A 43 0.50 6.64 -12.29
C SER A 43 -0.67 7.09 -11.42
N HIS A 44 -0.53 7.01 -10.10
CA HIS A 44 -1.48 7.61 -9.15
C HIS A 44 -1.56 9.12 -9.30
N ALA A 45 -0.43 9.81 -9.56
CA ALA A 45 -0.39 11.24 -9.78
C ALA A 45 -1.31 11.65 -10.93
N LYS A 46 -1.37 10.86 -12.00
CA LYS A 46 -2.27 11.14 -13.12
C LYS A 46 -3.73 10.88 -12.79
N HIS A 47 -4.06 9.72 -12.22
CA HIS A 47 -5.44 9.32 -11.98
C HIS A 47 -6.07 10.06 -10.80
N ALA A 48 -5.48 9.97 -9.61
CA ALA A 48 -6.00 10.62 -8.43
C ALA A 48 -5.61 12.11 -8.35
N GLY A 49 -4.42 12.46 -8.84
CA GLY A 49 -3.94 13.84 -8.83
C GLY A 49 -4.62 14.72 -9.87
N ASP A 50 -4.32 14.50 -11.16
CA ASP A 50 -4.81 15.38 -12.24
C ASP A 50 -6.28 15.16 -12.55
N LEU A 51 -6.70 13.90 -12.69
CA LEU A 51 -8.07 13.52 -13.09
C LEU A 51 -9.06 13.51 -11.92
N LYS A 52 -8.58 13.64 -10.67
CA LYS A 52 -9.41 13.65 -9.46
C LYS A 52 -10.32 12.43 -9.30
N ILE A 53 -9.88 11.27 -9.81
CA ILE A 53 -10.60 10.02 -9.59
C ILE A 53 -10.49 9.67 -8.11
N ASP A 54 -11.63 9.37 -7.48
CA ASP A 54 -11.70 9.04 -6.05
C ASP A 54 -10.90 7.76 -5.77
N CYS A 55 -10.16 7.75 -4.65
CA CYS A 55 -9.36 6.60 -4.23
C CYS A 55 -10.21 5.31 -4.10
N LYS A 56 -11.45 5.44 -3.63
CA LYS A 56 -12.38 4.34 -3.42
C LYS A 56 -12.89 3.72 -4.72
N TYR A 57 -12.82 4.46 -5.83
CA TYR A 57 -13.17 3.90 -7.13
C TYR A 57 -12.31 2.68 -7.48
N CYS A 58 -11.04 2.73 -7.10
CA CYS A 58 -10.09 1.64 -7.34
C CYS A 58 -9.84 0.79 -6.08
N HIS A 59 -9.84 1.41 -4.90
CA HIS A 59 -9.50 0.79 -3.62
C HIS A 59 -10.73 0.66 -2.71
N PHE A 60 -11.56 -0.31 -2.97
CA PHE A 60 -12.83 -0.52 -2.24
C PHE A 60 -12.67 -1.01 -0.80
N GLY A 61 -11.46 -1.42 -0.39
CA GLY A 61 -11.15 -1.87 0.99
C GLY A 61 -10.79 -0.74 1.97
N THR A 62 -10.61 0.49 1.51
CA THR A 62 -10.05 1.60 2.32
C THR A 62 -10.89 2.01 3.53
N GLU A 63 -12.20 1.80 3.51
CA GLU A 63 -13.08 2.18 4.62
C GLU A 63 -13.15 1.12 5.73
N ASN A 64 -12.88 -0.14 5.40
CA ASN A 64 -13.13 -1.26 6.29
C ASN A 64 -11.85 -2.03 6.67
N SER A 65 -10.72 -1.73 6.04
CA SER A 65 -9.47 -2.45 6.21
C SER A 65 -8.26 -1.52 6.10
N ARG A 66 -7.20 -1.87 6.81
CA ARG A 66 -5.87 -1.27 6.61
C ARG A 66 -5.24 -1.68 5.27
N HIS A 67 -5.79 -2.66 4.61
CA HIS A 67 -5.39 -3.09 3.27
C HIS A 67 -6.42 -2.57 2.27
N ALA A 68 -6.03 -1.61 1.47
CA ALA A 68 -6.89 -0.97 0.48
C ALA A 68 -7.35 -1.93 -0.63
N GLY A 69 -6.60 -2.99 -0.85
CA GLY A 69 -6.79 -3.90 -1.97
C GLY A 69 -6.17 -3.39 -3.27
N ILE A 70 -5.86 -4.30 -4.17
CA ILE A 70 -5.46 -4.00 -5.55
C ILE A 70 -6.72 -4.13 -6.41
N PRO A 71 -7.05 -3.13 -7.24
CA PRO A 71 -8.23 -3.21 -8.09
C PRO A 71 -8.07 -4.35 -9.13
N PRO A 72 -9.15 -5.04 -9.48
CA PRO A 72 -9.11 -6.04 -10.54
C PRO A 72 -8.80 -5.39 -11.89
N THR A 73 -8.16 -6.14 -12.77
CA THR A 73 -7.66 -5.64 -14.06
C THR A 73 -8.78 -5.09 -14.95
N GLU A 74 -9.97 -5.69 -14.88
CA GLU A 74 -11.15 -5.29 -15.65
C GLU A 74 -11.60 -3.86 -15.31
N LEU A 75 -11.38 -3.40 -14.08
CA LEU A 75 -11.77 -2.05 -13.67
C LEU A 75 -11.10 -0.97 -14.54
N CYS A 76 -9.87 -1.22 -14.95
CA CYS A 76 -9.12 -0.31 -15.83
C CYS A 76 -9.85 -0.09 -17.17
N LEU A 77 -10.49 -1.14 -17.68
CA LEU A 77 -11.17 -1.12 -18.97
C LEU A 77 -12.48 -0.32 -18.95
N ASN A 78 -13.03 0.07 -17.78
CA ASN A 78 -14.16 0.98 -17.72
C ASN A 78 -13.89 2.29 -18.48
N CYS A 79 -12.65 2.78 -18.43
CA CYS A 79 -12.22 3.96 -19.17
C CYS A 79 -11.33 3.58 -20.35
N HIS A 80 -10.39 2.67 -20.15
CA HIS A 80 -9.35 2.34 -21.13
C HIS A 80 -9.84 1.46 -22.30
N SER A 81 -11.08 1.00 -22.28
CA SER A 81 -11.74 0.49 -23.49
C SER A 81 -11.93 1.56 -24.58
N LYS A 82 -11.86 2.85 -24.20
CA LYS A 82 -12.01 4.00 -25.12
C LYS A 82 -10.84 4.99 -25.04
N VAL A 83 -10.15 5.03 -23.91
CA VAL A 83 -9.08 6.00 -23.64
C VAL A 83 -7.72 5.31 -23.72
N LYS A 84 -6.78 5.88 -24.48
CA LYS A 84 -5.39 5.36 -24.67
C LYS A 84 -5.33 3.90 -25.14
N THR A 85 -6.27 3.43 -25.90
CA THR A 85 -6.37 2.06 -26.42
C THR A 85 -5.13 1.58 -27.18
N ASN A 86 -4.38 2.49 -27.76
CA ASN A 86 -3.14 2.18 -28.50
C ASN A 86 -1.89 2.07 -27.62
N SER A 87 -2.00 2.41 -26.31
CA SER A 87 -0.87 2.31 -25.38
C SER A 87 -0.46 0.85 -25.19
N PRO A 88 0.86 0.54 -25.20
CA PRO A 88 1.35 -0.82 -24.93
C PRO A 88 0.90 -1.32 -23.55
N GLU A 89 0.84 -0.44 -22.54
CA GLU A 89 0.39 -0.79 -21.19
C GLU A 89 -1.08 -1.18 -21.16
N ILE A 90 -1.95 -0.45 -21.90
CA ILE A 90 -3.36 -0.79 -22.00
C ILE A 90 -3.58 -2.10 -22.77
N LYS A 91 -2.76 -2.38 -23.77
CA LYS A 91 -2.79 -3.67 -24.48
C LYS A 91 -2.41 -4.85 -23.57
N LYS A 92 -1.48 -4.65 -22.62
CA LYS A 92 -1.18 -5.67 -21.59
C LYS A 92 -2.40 -5.93 -20.71
N ILE A 93 -3.09 -4.87 -20.26
CA ILE A 93 -4.32 -4.98 -19.46
C ILE A 93 -5.38 -5.76 -20.24
N GLN A 94 -5.64 -5.38 -21.48
CA GLN A 94 -6.63 -6.07 -22.32
C GLN A 94 -6.28 -7.56 -22.47
N LYS A 95 -5.02 -7.87 -22.75
CA LYS A 95 -4.56 -9.27 -22.85
C LYS A 95 -4.77 -10.05 -21.55
N ALA A 96 -4.47 -9.45 -20.40
CA ALA A 96 -4.66 -10.10 -19.09
C ALA A 96 -6.14 -10.40 -18.85
N VAL A 97 -7.03 -9.47 -19.16
CA VAL A 97 -8.49 -9.68 -19.06
C VAL A 97 -8.95 -10.78 -20.00
N ASP A 98 -8.51 -10.76 -21.26
CA ASP A 98 -8.90 -11.75 -22.27
C ASP A 98 -8.41 -13.17 -21.93
N SER A 99 -7.26 -13.28 -21.25
CA SER A 99 -6.69 -14.56 -20.78
C SER A 99 -7.22 -15.02 -19.42
N GLY A 100 -7.95 -14.16 -18.70
CA GLY A 100 -8.40 -14.42 -17.33
C GLY A 100 -7.26 -14.40 -16.29
N GLU A 101 -6.15 -13.78 -16.61
CA GLU A 101 -5.01 -13.54 -15.69
C GLU A 101 -5.27 -12.24 -14.92
N ASN A 102 -5.40 -12.35 -13.60
CA ASN A 102 -5.53 -11.21 -12.67
C ASN A 102 -4.28 -11.06 -11.80
#